data_29783df02efdda076c1fd75852f45eb9
#
_entry.id   29783df02efdda076c1fd75852f45eb9
#
_cell.length_a   1.000
_cell.length_b   1.000
_cell.length_c   1.000
_cell.angle_alpha   90.00
_cell.angle_beta   90.00
_cell.angle_gamma   90.00
#
_symmetry.space_group_name_H-M   'P 1'
#
loop_
_entity.id
_entity.type
_entity.pdbx_description
1 polymer ?
#
loop_
_entity_poly.entity_id
_entity_poly.type
_entity_poly.pdbx_seq_one_letter_code
_entity_poly.pdbx_strand_id
1 'polypeptide(L)'
;PKIVVFPKIALVVPCFNEEVHAEETILNMLAHDYPNMEVIAVNDGSRDRTAQILDRLCAENPRLRVIHQHTNQGKAVGLTAAALMTDAEYILCIDGDALLDQKAALWMISHFLSSPRVGAVTGNPRLRTRSTLLGRIQVGEFSSIVGIIKRAQRTYGRLFSVSGVCVMFRKTALTDVGFWSRETLTEDIDISWKLQLAHWDVRFEPAATCWILMPETLNGLWKQRLRWATGGAQAIIK
;
A
#
# COMPACT_ATOMS: atom_id res chain seq x y z
N PRO A 1 -19.00 -8.82 -4.85
CA PRO A 1 -18.83 -10.16 -5.45
C PRO A 1 -19.20 -11.24 -4.45
N LYS A 2 -19.85 -12.33 -4.93
CA LYS A 2 -20.06 -13.52 -4.09
C LYS A 2 -18.72 -14.28 -4.04
N ILE A 3 -17.95 -14.07 -3.00
CA ILE A 3 -16.71 -14.82 -2.73
C ILE A 3 -17.12 -16.05 -1.91
N VAL A 4 -16.80 -17.23 -2.42
CA VAL A 4 -17.11 -18.52 -1.77
C VAL A 4 -15.91 -19.04 -0.97
N VAL A 5 -14.68 -18.67 -1.41
CA VAL A 5 -13.43 -19.07 -0.76
C VAL A 5 -12.68 -17.78 -0.38
N PHE A 6 -12.25 -17.69 0.88
CA PHE A 6 -11.48 -16.58 1.41
C PHE A 6 -10.02 -17.02 1.60
N PRO A 7 -9.16 -16.85 0.59
CA PRO A 7 -7.73 -17.13 0.77
C PRO A 7 -7.12 -16.24 1.84
N LYS A 8 -6.07 -16.70 2.48
CA LYS A 8 -5.40 -15.92 3.53
C LYS A 8 -4.74 -14.67 2.94
N ILE A 9 -5.01 -13.52 3.56
CA ILE A 9 -4.37 -12.24 3.23
C ILE A 9 -3.58 -11.71 4.43
N ALA A 10 -2.46 -11.05 4.16
CA ALA A 10 -1.72 -10.26 5.14
C ALA A 10 -1.87 -8.78 4.79
N LEU A 11 -2.41 -7.99 5.71
CA LEU A 11 -2.41 -6.53 5.64
C LEU A 11 -1.08 -6.05 6.22
N VAL A 12 -0.26 -5.38 5.42
CA VAL A 12 1.10 -4.97 5.81
C VAL A 12 1.20 -3.46 5.85
N VAL A 13 1.67 -2.93 6.98
CA VAL A 13 1.88 -1.50 7.19
C VAL A 13 3.30 -1.22 7.68
N PRO A 14 4.16 -0.57 6.86
CA PRO A 14 5.43 -0.04 7.32
C PRO A 14 5.21 1.26 8.09
N CYS A 15 5.79 1.37 9.27
CA CYS A 15 5.70 2.52 10.16
C CYS A 15 7.08 3.09 10.45
N PHE A 16 7.27 4.38 10.22
CA PHE A 16 8.48 5.11 10.61
C PHE A 16 8.13 6.48 11.16
N ASN A 17 8.24 6.64 12.48
CA ASN A 17 7.85 7.86 13.22
C ASN A 17 6.36 8.23 12.98
N GLU A 18 5.49 7.26 13.22
CA GLU A 18 4.03 7.35 13.01
C GLU A 18 3.25 7.35 14.35
N GLU A 19 3.84 7.87 15.45
CA GLU A 19 3.18 7.87 16.77
C GLU A 19 1.79 8.52 16.78
N VAL A 20 1.51 9.42 15.84
CA VAL A 20 0.24 10.13 15.73
C VAL A 20 -0.84 9.29 15.02
N HIS A 21 -0.44 8.44 14.06
CA HIS A 21 -1.39 7.76 13.17
C HIS A 21 -1.41 6.24 13.32
N ALA A 22 -0.33 5.64 13.83
CA ALA A 22 -0.16 4.19 13.89
C ALA A 22 -1.33 3.46 14.58
N GLU A 23 -1.85 4.00 15.69
CA GLU A 23 -2.97 3.39 16.41
C GLU A 23 -4.26 3.39 15.56
N GLU A 24 -4.63 4.53 14.98
CA GLU A 24 -5.82 4.65 14.11
C GLU A 24 -5.73 3.71 12.90
N THR A 25 -4.56 3.66 12.25
CA THR A 25 -4.32 2.81 11.08
C THR A 25 -4.41 1.32 11.42
N ILE A 26 -3.74 0.88 12.50
CA ILE A 26 -3.76 -0.53 12.91
C ILE A 26 -5.17 -0.97 13.32
N LEU A 27 -5.89 -0.18 14.11
CA LEU A 27 -7.26 -0.49 14.51
C LEU A 27 -8.21 -0.53 13.32
N ASN A 28 -8.04 0.36 12.34
CA ASN A 28 -8.79 0.31 11.07
C ASN A 28 -8.52 -0.98 10.31
N MET A 29 -7.27 -1.44 10.23
CA MET A 29 -6.91 -2.70 9.57
C MET A 29 -7.48 -3.92 10.32
N LEU A 30 -7.42 -3.94 11.65
CA LEU A 30 -7.96 -5.04 12.47
C LEU A 30 -9.48 -5.14 12.39
N ALA A 31 -10.17 -4.01 12.17
CA ALA A 31 -11.63 -3.95 12.01
C ALA A 31 -12.11 -4.35 10.60
N HIS A 32 -11.21 -4.76 9.70
CA HIS A 32 -11.54 -5.06 8.30
C HIS A 32 -12.49 -6.25 8.16
N ASP A 33 -13.44 -6.12 7.23
CA ASP A 33 -14.50 -7.10 6.97
C ASP A 33 -14.00 -8.24 6.05
N TYR A 34 -12.89 -8.90 6.45
CA TYR A 34 -12.34 -10.04 5.73
C TYR A 34 -12.00 -11.17 6.73
N PRO A 35 -12.61 -12.38 6.60
CA PRO A 35 -12.57 -13.38 7.67
C PRO A 35 -11.21 -14.05 7.86
N ASN A 36 -10.41 -14.21 6.80
CA ASN A 36 -9.14 -14.94 6.83
C ASN A 36 -7.96 -14.00 6.60
N MET A 37 -7.63 -13.20 7.62
CA MET A 37 -6.57 -12.21 7.54
C MET A 37 -5.71 -12.13 8.79
N GLU A 38 -4.48 -11.66 8.60
CA GLU A 38 -3.59 -11.17 9.65
C GLU A 38 -3.12 -9.75 9.32
N VAL A 39 -2.70 -9.01 10.33
CA VAL A 39 -2.09 -7.68 10.21
C VAL A 39 -0.62 -7.78 10.61
N ILE A 40 0.26 -7.21 9.81
CA ILE A 40 1.70 -7.17 10.08
C ILE A 40 2.17 -5.71 10.04
N ALA A 41 2.49 -5.17 11.19
CA ALA A 41 3.13 -3.86 11.29
C ALA A 41 4.64 -4.00 11.29
N VAL A 42 5.32 -3.17 10.50
CA VAL A 42 6.79 -3.15 10.47
C VAL A 42 7.26 -1.80 11.00
N ASN A 43 7.84 -1.80 12.21
CA ASN A 43 8.52 -0.63 12.76
C ASN A 43 9.91 -0.52 12.13
N ASP A 44 10.10 0.43 11.23
CA ASP A 44 11.35 0.64 10.48
C ASP A 44 12.32 1.55 11.26
N GLY A 45 12.66 1.15 12.50
CA GLY A 45 13.62 1.86 13.32
C GLY A 45 13.14 3.24 13.78
N SER A 46 11.86 3.37 14.15
CA SER A 46 11.28 4.62 14.68
C SER A 46 11.98 5.09 15.95
N ARG A 47 12.02 6.42 16.14
CA ARG A 47 12.65 7.07 17.29
C ARG A 47 11.65 7.74 18.24
N ASP A 48 10.38 7.76 17.84
CA ASP A 48 9.23 8.24 18.61
C ASP A 48 8.54 7.08 19.35
N ARG A 49 7.31 7.29 19.81
CA ARG A 49 6.53 6.27 20.53
C ARG A 49 5.88 5.21 19.63
N THR A 50 6.17 5.16 18.32
CA THR A 50 5.59 4.19 17.38
C THR A 50 5.79 2.75 17.87
N ALA A 51 7.00 2.38 18.28
CA ALA A 51 7.29 1.03 18.77
C ALA A 51 6.40 0.61 19.95
N GLN A 52 6.30 1.48 20.97
CA GLN A 52 5.49 1.22 22.17
C GLN A 52 3.98 1.08 21.83
N ILE A 53 3.48 1.88 20.89
CA ILE A 53 2.09 1.80 20.42
C ILE A 53 1.84 0.45 19.75
N LEU A 54 2.72 0.04 18.85
CA LEU A 54 2.60 -1.22 18.12
C LEU A 54 2.68 -2.42 19.07
N ASP A 55 3.60 -2.42 20.05
CA ASP A 55 3.74 -3.50 21.03
C ASP A 55 2.48 -3.64 21.91
N ARG A 56 1.94 -2.52 22.38
CA ARG A 56 0.68 -2.51 23.15
C ARG A 56 -0.46 -3.12 22.33
N LEU A 57 -0.66 -2.64 21.08
CA LEU A 57 -1.71 -3.17 20.21
C LEU A 57 -1.52 -4.65 19.87
N CYS A 58 -0.28 -5.09 19.72
CA CYS A 58 0.04 -6.50 19.47
C CYS A 58 -0.33 -7.39 20.67
N ALA A 59 -0.08 -6.93 21.89
CA ALA A 59 -0.46 -7.65 23.09
C ALA A 59 -1.99 -7.80 23.26
N GLU A 60 -2.75 -6.83 22.75
CA GLU A 60 -4.22 -6.80 22.83
C GLU A 60 -4.91 -7.55 21.67
N ASN A 61 -4.20 -7.80 20.54
CA ASN A 61 -4.82 -8.30 19.32
C ASN A 61 -4.05 -9.48 18.71
N PRO A 62 -4.55 -10.71 18.82
CA PRO A 62 -3.85 -11.91 18.34
C PRO A 62 -3.69 -11.98 16.82
N ARG A 63 -4.42 -11.18 16.04
CA ARG A 63 -4.27 -11.06 14.58
C ARG A 63 -3.20 -10.07 14.16
N LEU A 64 -2.61 -9.30 15.10
CA LEU A 64 -1.53 -8.36 14.84
C LEU A 64 -0.19 -9.00 15.17
N ARG A 65 0.74 -8.86 14.24
CA ARG A 65 2.16 -9.19 14.44
C ARG A 65 2.99 -7.94 14.20
N VAL A 66 4.07 -7.77 14.96
CA VAL A 66 4.99 -6.64 14.82
C VAL A 66 6.38 -7.13 14.47
N ILE A 67 7.02 -6.48 13.52
CA ILE A 67 8.41 -6.68 13.14
C ILE A 67 9.16 -5.39 13.48
N HIS A 68 10.19 -5.46 14.32
CA HIS A 68 11.05 -4.32 14.63
C HIS A 68 12.37 -4.41 13.88
N GLN A 69 12.69 -3.38 13.10
CA GLN A 69 14.00 -3.18 12.51
C GLN A 69 14.84 -2.26 13.42
N HIS A 70 16.10 -2.57 13.60
CA HIS A 70 17.01 -1.77 14.47
C HIS A 70 17.24 -0.35 13.95
N THR A 71 17.27 -0.19 12.63
CA THR A 71 17.51 1.08 11.95
C THR A 71 16.56 1.22 10.78
N ASN A 72 16.27 2.46 10.39
CA ASN A 72 15.49 2.73 9.19
C ASN A 72 16.21 2.18 7.94
N GLN A 73 15.57 1.24 7.28
CA GLN A 73 16.06 0.61 6.05
C GLN A 73 15.20 0.94 4.83
N GLY A 74 14.12 1.68 5.05
CA GLY A 74 13.18 2.10 4.03
C GLY A 74 12.02 1.11 3.81
N LYS A 75 10.93 1.65 3.27
CA LYS A 75 9.66 0.96 3.07
C LYS A 75 9.80 -0.37 2.33
N ALA A 76 10.60 -0.41 1.25
CA ALA A 76 10.82 -1.60 0.44
C ALA A 76 11.34 -2.81 1.25
N VAL A 77 12.25 -2.56 2.20
CA VAL A 77 12.81 -3.59 3.08
C VAL A 77 11.76 -4.09 4.06
N GLY A 78 11.02 -3.17 4.68
CA GLY A 78 9.95 -3.54 5.61
C GLY A 78 8.86 -4.38 4.94
N LEU A 79 8.41 -3.97 3.76
CA LEU A 79 7.42 -4.73 2.97
C LEU A 79 7.93 -6.13 2.59
N THR A 80 9.20 -6.23 2.18
CA THR A 80 9.82 -7.52 1.84
C THR A 80 9.91 -8.42 3.07
N ALA A 81 10.35 -7.89 4.21
CA ALA A 81 10.43 -8.66 5.46
C ALA A 81 9.06 -9.22 5.87
N ALA A 82 8.02 -8.39 5.83
CA ALA A 82 6.66 -8.83 6.14
C ALA A 82 6.16 -9.91 5.16
N ALA A 83 6.39 -9.73 3.85
CA ALA A 83 5.97 -10.69 2.84
C ALA A 83 6.66 -12.04 2.98
N LEU A 84 7.92 -12.08 3.44
CA LEU A 84 8.66 -13.31 3.69
C LEU A 84 8.21 -14.03 4.98
N MET A 85 7.76 -13.27 5.98
CA MET A 85 7.37 -13.79 7.29
C MET A 85 5.93 -14.30 7.39
N THR A 86 5.11 -14.12 6.35
CA THR A 86 3.73 -14.61 6.32
C THR A 86 3.57 -15.81 5.38
N ASP A 87 2.63 -16.68 5.68
CA ASP A 87 2.15 -17.74 4.78
C ASP A 87 0.96 -17.30 3.91
N ALA A 88 0.51 -16.05 4.03
CA ALA A 88 -0.60 -15.52 3.26
C ALA A 88 -0.30 -15.56 1.75
N GLU A 89 -1.31 -15.91 0.96
CA GLU A 89 -1.22 -15.95 -0.50
C GLU A 89 -1.21 -14.54 -1.12
N TYR A 90 -1.80 -13.57 -0.43
CA TYR A 90 -1.92 -12.19 -0.89
C TYR A 90 -1.46 -11.21 0.17
N ILE A 91 -0.73 -10.18 -0.27
CA ILE A 91 -0.16 -9.14 0.58
C ILE A 91 -0.81 -7.82 0.22
N LEU A 92 -1.57 -7.23 1.13
CA LEU A 92 -2.18 -5.91 0.99
C LEU A 92 -1.32 -4.88 1.72
N CYS A 93 -0.60 -4.06 0.97
CA CYS A 93 0.26 -2.99 1.49
C CYS A 93 -0.52 -1.70 1.66
N ILE A 94 -0.36 -1.03 2.81
CA ILE A 94 -1.02 0.21 3.18
C ILE A 94 0.01 1.13 3.84
N ASP A 95 -0.05 2.44 3.62
CA ASP A 95 0.82 3.41 4.31
C ASP A 95 0.41 3.61 5.78
N GLY A 96 1.36 4.00 6.63
CA GLY A 96 1.19 4.12 8.07
C GLY A 96 0.21 5.19 8.54
N ASP A 97 -0.19 6.11 7.66
CA ASP A 97 -1.15 7.20 7.90
C ASP A 97 -2.47 7.04 7.11
N ALA A 98 -2.66 5.88 6.49
CA ALA A 98 -3.79 5.60 5.61
C ALA A 98 -4.90 4.80 6.30
N LEU A 99 -6.15 5.07 5.93
CA LEU A 99 -7.32 4.33 6.38
C LEU A 99 -7.98 3.62 5.20
N LEU A 100 -8.15 2.33 5.32
CA LEU A 100 -8.72 1.49 4.30
C LEU A 100 -10.24 1.37 4.48
N ASP A 101 -11.01 1.39 3.38
CA ASP A 101 -12.43 1.05 3.40
C ASP A 101 -12.61 -0.41 3.84
N GLN A 102 -13.58 -0.66 4.73
CA GLN A 102 -13.83 -1.96 5.36
C GLN A 102 -13.96 -3.12 4.37
N LYS A 103 -14.40 -2.85 3.15
CA LYS A 103 -14.61 -3.85 2.08
C LYS A 103 -13.53 -3.83 1.00
N ALA A 104 -12.51 -2.99 1.12
CA ALA A 104 -11.50 -2.84 0.08
C ALA A 104 -10.80 -4.16 -0.27
N ALA A 105 -10.43 -4.96 0.73
CA ALA A 105 -9.82 -6.28 0.51
C ALA A 105 -10.75 -7.23 -0.27
N LEU A 106 -12.06 -7.22 0.00
CA LEU A 106 -13.04 -8.02 -0.74
C LEU A 106 -13.12 -7.65 -2.21
N TRP A 107 -13.07 -6.35 -2.51
CA TRP A 107 -13.05 -5.87 -3.89
C TRP A 107 -11.76 -6.27 -4.61
N MET A 108 -10.62 -6.10 -3.95
CA MET A 108 -9.32 -6.41 -4.54
C MET A 108 -9.13 -7.91 -4.79
N ILE A 109 -9.48 -8.76 -3.81
CA ILE A 109 -9.30 -10.21 -3.93
C ILE A 109 -10.12 -10.81 -5.08
N SER A 110 -11.27 -10.23 -5.42
CA SER A 110 -12.10 -10.69 -6.53
C SER A 110 -11.37 -10.71 -7.87
N HIS A 111 -10.43 -9.79 -8.08
CA HIS A 111 -9.60 -9.76 -9.29
C HIS A 111 -8.66 -10.96 -9.36
N PHE A 112 -8.05 -11.33 -8.24
CA PHE A 112 -7.12 -12.47 -8.18
C PHE A 112 -7.84 -13.80 -8.36
N LEU A 113 -9.06 -13.91 -7.82
CA LEU A 113 -9.89 -15.09 -8.01
C LEU A 113 -10.44 -15.23 -9.42
N SER A 114 -10.57 -14.11 -10.17
CA SER A 114 -11.04 -14.11 -11.56
C SER A 114 -9.97 -14.52 -12.57
N SER A 115 -8.68 -14.44 -12.21
CA SER A 115 -7.59 -14.80 -13.12
C SER A 115 -6.29 -15.11 -12.37
N PRO A 116 -5.62 -16.22 -12.67
CA PRO A 116 -4.33 -16.57 -12.07
C PRO A 116 -3.19 -15.62 -12.51
N ARG A 117 -3.35 -14.89 -13.61
CA ARG A 117 -2.36 -13.95 -14.12
C ARG A 117 -2.32 -12.61 -13.39
N VAL A 118 -3.28 -12.32 -12.51
CA VAL A 118 -3.27 -11.08 -11.74
C VAL A 118 -2.15 -11.13 -10.69
N GLY A 119 -1.15 -10.29 -10.86
CA GLY A 119 -0.02 -10.12 -9.94
C GLY A 119 -0.23 -9.01 -8.92
N ALA A 120 -0.91 -7.92 -9.32
CA ALA A 120 -1.19 -6.80 -8.44
C ALA A 120 -2.56 -6.15 -8.72
N VAL A 121 -3.20 -5.64 -7.66
CA VAL A 121 -4.42 -4.81 -7.75
C VAL A 121 -4.22 -3.58 -6.90
N THR A 122 -4.25 -2.39 -7.52
CA THR A 122 -4.16 -1.12 -6.78
C THR A 122 -5.54 -0.57 -6.47
N GLY A 123 -5.70 -0.02 -5.27
CA GLY A 123 -6.91 0.65 -4.82
C GLY A 123 -7.00 2.09 -5.29
N ASN A 124 -7.98 2.80 -4.75
CA ASN A 124 -8.39 4.14 -5.11
C ASN A 124 -8.13 5.10 -3.93
N PRO A 125 -6.92 5.68 -3.82
CA PRO A 125 -6.61 6.63 -2.77
C PRO A 125 -7.43 7.91 -2.90
N ARG A 126 -7.95 8.37 -1.75
CA ARG A 126 -8.75 9.59 -1.57
C ARG A 126 -8.16 10.45 -0.48
N LEU A 127 -8.14 11.75 -0.66
CA LEU A 127 -7.59 12.67 0.33
C LEU A 127 -8.55 12.90 1.50
N ARG A 128 -8.06 12.76 2.72
CA ARG A 128 -8.76 13.14 3.97
C ARG A 128 -8.74 14.65 4.14
N THR A 129 -7.62 15.32 3.86
CA THR A 129 -7.40 16.75 4.07
C THR A 129 -8.07 17.58 2.98
N ARG A 130 -9.10 18.35 3.35
CA ARG A 130 -9.88 19.20 2.43
C ARG A 130 -10.09 20.62 2.96
N SER A 131 -9.56 20.94 4.15
CA SER A 131 -9.79 22.21 4.83
C SER A 131 -9.02 23.37 4.22
N THR A 132 -7.79 23.13 3.73
CA THR A 132 -6.92 24.16 3.18
C THR A 132 -7.12 24.32 1.66
N LEU A 133 -6.77 25.51 1.11
CA LEU A 133 -6.76 25.74 -0.33
C LEU A 133 -5.82 24.74 -1.05
N LEU A 134 -4.64 24.52 -0.47
CA LEU A 134 -3.67 23.54 -0.98
C LEU A 134 -4.25 22.11 -0.99
N GLY A 135 -4.95 21.72 0.07
CA GLY A 135 -5.66 20.44 0.14
C GLY A 135 -6.70 20.29 -0.97
N ARG A 136 -7.50 21.34 -1.24
CA ARG A 136 -8.50 21.32 -2.32
C ARG A 136 -7.87 21.17 -3.72
N ILE A 137 -6.74 21.83 -3.98
CA ILE A 137 -5.98 21.69 -5.24
C ILE A 137 -5.52 20.23 -5.39
N GLN A 138 -4.95 19.65 -4.33
CA GLN A 138 -4.49 18.26 -4.33
C GLN A 138 -5.64 17.26 -4.51
N VAL A 139 -6.85 17.54 -3.96
CA VAL A 139 -8.05 16.73 -4.22
C VAL A 139 -8.39 16.72 -5.71
N GLY A 140 -8.33 17.87 -6.38
CA GLY A 140 -8.56 17.97 -7.84
C GLY A 140 -7.51 17.17 -8.63
N GLU A 141 -6.24 17.32 -8.28
CA GLU A 141 -5.13 16.58 -8.89
C GLU A 141 -5.29 15.06 -8.74
N PHE A 142 -5.50 14.58 -7.51
CA PHE A 142 -5.68 13.14 -7.26
C PHE A 142 -6.94 12.58 -7.91
N SER A 143 -8.02 13.36 -7.96
CA SER A 143 -9.24 12.96 -8.66
C SER A 143 -9.00 12.80 -10.16
N SER A 144 -8.13 13.63 -10.74
CA SER A 144 -7.74 13.52 -12.14
C SER A 144 -6.82 12.31 -12.38
N ILE A 145 -5.75 12.17 -11.59
CA ILE A 145 -4.76 11.10 -11.78
C ILE A 145 -5.39 9.73 -11.49
N VAL A 146 -6.05 9.57 -10.35
CA VAL A 146 -6.60 8.28 -9.93
C VAL A 146 -8.00 8.07 -10.52
N GLY A 147 -8.83 9.11 -10.49
CA GLY A 147 -10.22 9.02 -10.94
C GLY A 147 -10.39 8.94 -12.45
N ILE A 148 -9.56 9.63 -13.25
CA ILE A 148 -9.69 9.67 -14.71
C ILE A 148 -8.60 8.80 -15.36
N ILE A 149 -7.32 9.10 -15.10
CA ILE A 149 -6.20 8.45 -15.82
C ILE A 149 -6.15 6.94 -15.53
N LYS A 150 -6.19 6.51 -14.27
CA LYS A 150 -6.17 5.07 -13.94
C LYS A 150 -7.42 4.34 -14.46
N ARG A 151 -8.58 4.98 -14.49
CA ARG A 151 -9.79 4.40 -15.10
C ARG A 151 -9.65 4.24 -16.61
N ALA A 152 -9.09 5.25 -17.30
CA ALA A 152 -8.80 5.17 -18.72
C ALA A 152 -7.78 4.05 -19.02
N GLN A 153 -6.69 3.99 -18.25
CA GLN A 153 -5.69 2.93 -18.36
C GLN A 153 -6.27 1.53 -18.12
N ARG A 154 -7.23 1.39 -17.18
CA ARG A 154 -7.97 0.14 -16.98
C ARG A 154 -8.69 -0.31 -18.23
N THR A 155 -9.27 0.61 -19.00
CA THR A 155 -9.97 0.30 -20.27
C THR A 155 -9.01 -0.26 -21.31
N TYR A 156 -7.77 0.21 -21.34
CA TYR A 156 -6.71 -0.32 -22.21
C TYR A 156 -6.01 -1.58 -21.67
N GLY A 157 -6.40 -2.03 -20.46
CA GLY A 157 -5.85 -3.23 -19.84
C GLY A 157 -4.42 -3.10 -19.30
N ARG A 158 -3.84 -1.89 -19.27
CA ARG A 158 -2.48 -1.65 -18.76
C ARG A 158 -2.46 -0.40 -17.88
N LEU A 159 -2.02 -0.57 -16.63
CA LEU A 159 -1.75 0.55 -15.72
C LEU A 159 -0.28 0.96 -15.82
N PHE A 160 0.00 2.26 -15.77
CA PHE A 160 1.38 2.75 -15.70
C PHE A 160 2.07 2.29 -14.41
N SER A 161 1.42 2.46 -13.27
CA SER A 161 1.91 2.03 -11.96
C SER A 161 0.77 1.79 -10.98
N VAL A 162 1.02 0.98 -9.97
CA VAL A 162 0.17 0.90 -8.78
C VAL A 162 0.31 2.19 -7.94
N SER A 163 -0.53 2.37 -6.94
CA SER A 163 -0.34 3.39 -5.91
C SER A 163 0.20 2.70 -4.66
N GLY A 164 1.40 3.04 -4.25
CA GLY A 164 2.08 2.43 -3.10
C GLY A 164 1.34 2.55 -1.77
N VAL A 165 0.33 3.43 -1.72
CA VAL A 165 -0.52 3.65 -0.54
C VAL A 165 -1.50 2.52 -0.28
N CYS A 166 -2.05 1.90 -1.34
CA CYS A 166 -3.04 0.84 -1.22
C CYS A 166 -2.92 -0.10 -2.41
N VAL A 167 -2.27 -1.22 -2.23
CA VAL A 167 -2.06 -2.20 -3.29
C VAL A 167 -1.98 -3.62 -2.72
N MET A 168 -2.73 -4.53 -3.33
CA MET A 168 -2.66 -5.96 -3.02
C MET A 168 -1.82 -6.67 -4.09
N PHE A 169 -0.94 -7.55 -3.64
CA PHE A 169 -0.08 -8.36 -4.49
C PHE A 169 -0.35 -9.85 -4.28
N ARG A 170 -0.23 -10.64 -5.35
CA ARG A 170 -0.07 -12.10 -5.25
C ARG A 170 1.35 -12.40 -4.78
N LYS A 171 1.52 -13.17 -3.70
CA LYS A 171 2.84 -13.47 -3.14
C LYS A 171 3.75 -14.20 -4.14
N THR A 172 3.20 -15.13 -4.93
CA THR A 172 3.98 -15.81 -5.98
C THR A 172 4.49 -14.84 -7.05
N ALA A 173 3.71 -13.82 -7.42
CA ALA A 173 4.16 -12.79 -8.35
C ALA A 173 5.28 -11.92 -7.76
N LEU A 174 5.21 -11.56 -6.46
CA LEU A 174 6.29 -10.88 -5.76
C LEU A 174 7.57 -11.72 -5.73
N THR A 175 7.44 -13.02 -5.46
CA THR A 175 8.59 -13.95 -5.44
C THR A 175 9.24 -14.04 -6.83
N ASP A 176 8.43 -14.16 -7.88
CA ASP A 176 8.89 -14.26 -9.27
C ASP A 176 9.74 -13.06 -9.72
N VAL A 177 9.40 -11.86 -9.25
CA VAL A 177 10.12 -10.63 -9.59
C VAL A 177 11.15 -10.18 -8.54
N GLY A 178 11.39 -10.95 -7.48
CA GLY A 178 12.41 -10.68 -6.45
C GLY A 178 12.03 -9.55 -5.48
N PHE A 179 10.73 -9.37 -5.21
CA PHE A 179 10.19 -8.38 -4.27
C PHE A 179 10.53 -6.92 -4.64
N TRP A 180 10.43 -5.99 -3.66
CA TRP A 180 10.69 -4.57 -3.86
C TRP A 180 12.19 -4.25 -3.87
N SER A 181 12.59 -3.36 -4.76
CA SER A 181 13.97 -2.90 -4.87
C SER A 181 14.26 -1.77 -3.88
N ARG A 182 15.46 -1.78 -3.29
CA ARG A 182 15.94 -0.73 -2.39
C ARG A 182 16.46 0.52 -3.11
N GLU A 183 16.71 0.42 -4.40
CA GLU A 183 17.48 1.40 -5.18
C GLU A 183 16.64 2.56 -5.69
N THR A 184 15.31 2.48 -5.57
CA THR A 184 14.39 3.50 -6.07
C THR A 184 13.61 4.14 -4.92
N LEU A 185 13.40 5.46 -5.02
CA LEU A 185 12.57 6.21 -4.06
C LEU A 185 11.06 6.00 -4.28
N THR A 186 10.69 5.37 -5.40
CA THR A 186 9.32 5.01 -5.77
C THR A 186 9.26 3.51 -6.04
N GLU A 187 9.26 2.74 -4.97
CA GLU A 187 9.20 1.28 -4.99
C GLU A 187 7.94 0.75 -5.70
N ASP A 188 6.88 1.56 -5.73
CA ASP A 188 5.61 1.24 -6.38
C ASP A 188 5.67 1.29 -7.91
N ILE A 189 6.42 2.22 -8.48
CA ILE A 189 6.67 2.27 -9.93
C ILE A 189 7.54 1.08 -10.33
N ASP A 190 8.65 0.86 -9.63
CA ASP A 190 9.61 -0.23 -9.92
C ASP A 190 8.92 -1.61 -9.87
N ILE A 191 8.20 -1.92 -8.79
CA ILE A 191 7.51 -3.21 -8.66
C ILE A 191 6.41 -3.39 -9.72
N SER A 192 5.72 -2.30 -10.12
CA SER A 192 4.71 -2.35 -11.17
C SER A 192 5.30 -2.77 -12.50
N TRP A 193 6.44 -2.20 -12.86
CA TRP A 193 7.12 -2.50 -14.12
C TRP A 193 7.76 -3.87 -14.10
N LYS A 194 8.39 -4.28 -13.01
CA LYS A 194 8.90 -5.64 -12.82
C LYS A 194 7.81 -6.68 -13.06
N LEU A 195 6.63 -6.51 -12.45
CA LEU A 195 5.49 -7.40 -12.65
C LEU A 195 5.01 -7.43 -14.10
N GLN A 196 4.90 -6.27 -14.75
CA GLN A 196 4.45 -6.20 -16.14
C GLN A 196 5.46 -6.80 -17.11
N LEU A 197 6.77 -6.61 -16.89
CA LEU A 197 7.84 -7.24 -17.66
C LEU A 197 7.86 -8.76 -17.49
N ALA A 198 7.50 -9.26 -16.32
CA ALA A 198 7.29 -10.68 -16.03
C ALA A 198 5.90 -11.20 -16.48
N HIS A 199 5.17 -10.42 -17.27
CA HIS A 199 3.86 -10.77 -17.85
C HIS A 199 2.73 -10.97 -16.84
N TRP A 200 2.84 -10.38 -15.62
CA TRP A 200 1.75 -10.33 -14.65
C TRP A 200 0.79 -9.18 -14.98
N ASP A 201 -0.52 -9.42 -14.81
CA ASP A 201 -1.53 -8.38 -14.94
C ASP A 201 -1.50 -7.47 -13.71
N VAL A 202 -1.45 -6.16 -13.95
CA VAL A 202 -1.61 -5.13 -12.92
C VAL A 202 -2.95 -4.45 -13.13
N ARG A 203 -3.84 -4.47 -12.11
CA ARG A 203 -5.22 -4.00 -12.24
C ARG A 203 -5.54 -2.86 -11.26
N PHE A 204 -6.58 -2.10 -11.56
CA PHE A 204 -7.12 -1.04 -10.71
C PHE A 204 -8.53 -1.38 -10.27
N GLU A 205 -8.80 -1.30 -8.94
CA GLU A 205 -10.12 -1.46 -8.36
C GLU A 205 -10.62 -0.13 -7.77
N PRO A 206 -11.54 0.58 -8.46
CA PRO A 206 -12.03 1.88 -8.00
C PRO A 206 -12.90 1.83 -6.75
N ALA A 207 -13.49 0.67 -6.40
CA ALA A 207 -14.30 0.50 -5.18
C ALA A 207 -13.44 0.26 -3.94
N ALA A 208 -12.18 -0.19 -4.10
CA ALA A 208 -11.23 -0.34 -2.99
C ALA A 208 -10.68 1.03 -2.58
N THR A 209 -11.45 1.82 -1.85
CA THR A 209 -11.05 3.16 -1.43
C THR A 209 -10.10 3.10 -0.24
N CYS A 210 -9.16 4.03 -0.22
CA CYS A 210 -8.21 4.26 0.87
C CYS A 210 -8.09 5.75 1.12
N TRP A 211 -8.21 6.18 2.38
CA TRP A 211 -8.16 7.57 2.78
C TRP A 211 -6.76 7.93 3.27
N ILE A 212 -6.12 8.91 2.63
CA ILE A 212 -4.73 9.31 2.87
C ILE A 212 -4.61 10.76 3.32
N LEU A 213 -3.53 11.03 4.04
CA LEU A 213 -3.10 12.38 4.35
C LEU A 213 -2.16 12.91 3.27
N MET A 214 -2.19 14.23 3.06
CA MET A 214 -1.29 14.91 2.12
C MET A 214 -0.68 16.12 2.79
N PRO A 215 0.51 16.55 2.36
CA PRO A 215 1.15 17.73 2.91
C PRO A 215 0.25 18.97 2.83
N GLU A 216 0.11 19.68 3.94
CA GLU A 216 -0.68 20.91 4.04
C GLU A 216 0.15 22.18 3.82
N THR A 217 1.48 22.04 3.67
CA THR A 217 2.40 23.14 3.43
C THR A 217 3.05 23.05 2.05
N LEU A 218 3.35 24.19 1.44
CA LEU A 218 4.03 24.24 0.14
C LEU A 218 5.39 23.54 0.17
N ASN A 219 6.14 23.70 1.26
CA ASN A 219 7.45 23.05 1.42
C ASN A 219 7.31 21.52 1.50
N GLY A 220 6.32 21.02 2.24
CA GLY A 220 6.01 19.59 2.31
C GLY A 220 5.61 19.03 0.95
N LEU A 221 4.74 19.74 0.23
CA LEU A 221 4.34 19.37 -1.13
C LEU A 221 5.53 19.33 -2.08
N TRP A 222 6.39 20.35 -2.06
CA TRP A 222 7.59 20.39 -2.89
C TRP A 222 8.51 19.21 -2.65
N LYS A 223 8.81 18.91 -1.37
CA LYS A 223 9.65 17.75 -1.00
C LYS A 223 9.05 16.44 -1.49
N GLN A 224 7.74 16.27 -1.35
CA GLN A 224 7.04 15.06 -1.82
C GLN A 224 7.13 14.93 -3.36
N ARG A 225 6.88 16.01 -4.10
CA ARG A 225 6.93 16.00 -5.58
C ARG A 225 8.34 15.75 -6.09
N LEU A 226 9.33 16.35 -5.45
CA LEU A 226 10.74 16.13 -5.79
C LEU A 226 11.11 14.67 -5.59
N ARG A 227 10.70 14.06 -4.47
CA ARG A 227 10.90 12.61 -4.21
C ARG A 227 10.26 11.75 -5.30
N TRP A 228 9.03 12.06 -5.70
CA TRP A 228 8.34 11.30 -6.75
C TRP A 228 9.01 11.44 -8.12
N ALA A 229 9.40 12.66 -8.49
CA ALA A 229 10.11 12.92 -9.76
C ALA A 229 11.46 12.20 -9.80
N THR A 230 12.24 12.28 -8.71
CA THR A 230 13.53 11.59 -8.61
C THR A 230 13.36 10.07 -8.68
N GLY A 231 12.41 9.52 -7.94
CA GLY A 231 12.15 8.08 -7.95
C GLY A 231 11.64 7.58 -9.30
N GLY A 232 10.79 8.35 -9.99
CA GLY A 232 10.35 8.05 -11.35
C GLY A 232 11.51 8.03 -12.34
N ALA A 233 12.42 9.02 -12.26
CA ALA A 233 13.64 9.05 -13.09
C ALA A 233 14.55 7.84 -12.82
N GLN A 234 14.73 7.48 -11.53
CA GLN A 234 15.52 6.28 -11.15
C GLN A 234 14.92 5.00 -11.74
N ALA A 235 13.60 4.86 -11.73
CA ALA A 235 12.92 3.69 -12.30
C ALA A 235 13.08 3.58 -13.82
N ILE A 236 13.18 4.72 -14.54
CA ILE A 236 13.37 4.72 -16.02
C ILE A 236 14.81 4.34 -16.39
N ILE A 237 15.79 4.76 -15.59
CA ILE A 237 17.22 4.54 -15.88
C ILE A 237 17.64 3.08 -15.58
N LYS A 238 16.94 2.42 -14.67
CA LYS A 238 17.17 1.03 -14.27
C LYS A 238 16.68 0.03 -15.34
#